data_dfc992d38bc70b44adbcfcdd3bd6579c
#
_entry.id   dfc992d38bc70b44adbcfcdd3bd6579c
#
_cell.length_a   1.000
_cell.length_b   1.000
_cell.length_c   1.000
_cell.angle_alpha   90.00
_cell.angle_beta   90.00
_cell.angle_gamma   90.00
#
_symmetry.space_group_name_H-M   'P 1'
#
loop_
_entity.id
_entity.type
_entity.pdbx_description
1 polymer ?
#
loop_
_entity_poly.entity_id
_entity_poly.type
_entity_poly.pdbx_seq_one_letter_code
_entity_poly.pdbx_strand_id
1 'polypeptide(L)'
;EEFGFLDKTKQKADFLAYFKKMCRSKDQKWLFVYQHFYNFVKGQCTFGEVNVDLCKKFREYLLNAKQLKHSNRPISLNSASGYYSTFRGLLKIAYRDKWLRENINDYLDKIEPQDVKKEYLTLDEVKQLAATPCDIPVLKAASLFACMTGLRISDILNLQWEDFAIAPDQGYCLRIRTQKTQTEATLPISYEAYELCGT
;
A
#
# COMPACT_ATOMS: atom_id res chain seq x y z
N GLU A 1 -8.55 0.62 -43.96
CA GLU A 1 -7.22 1.30 -43.98
C GLU A 1 -7.06 2.35 -42.84
N GLU A 2 -8.12 3.09 -42.44
CA GLU A 2 -8.07 4.04 -41.33
C GLU A 2 -7.75 3.41 -39.98
N PHE A 3 -8.25 2.22 -39.69
CA PHE A 3 -7.97 1.49 -38.46
C PHE A 3 -6.49 1.09 -38.29
N GLY A 4 -5.79 0.81 -39.37
CA GLY A 4 -4.38 0.43 -39.34
C GLY A 4 -3.43 1.60 -39.03
N PHE A 5 -3.80 2.83 -39.38
CA PHE A 5 -2.98 4.02 -39.15
C PHE A 5 -3.06 4.51 -37.70
N LEU A 6 -4.26 4.57 -37.14
CA LEU A 6 -4.48 4.92 -35.73
C LEU A 6 -3.74 3.95 -34.79
N ASP A 7 -3.66 2.68 -35.17
CA ASP A 7 -2.99 1.64 -34.40
C ASP A 7 -1.45 1.81 -34.41
N LYS A 8 -0.86 2.17 -35.55
CA LYS A 8 0.59 2.46 -35.64
C LYS A 8 1.00 3.68 -34.81
N THR A 9 0.16 4.70 -34.74
CA THR A 9 0.43 5.91 -33.94
C THR A 9 0.40 5.59 -32.44
N LYS A 10 -0.57 4.80 -32.00
CA LYS A 10 -0.65 4.34 -30.60
C LYS A 10 0.54 3.47 -30.20
N GLN A 11 1.02 2.61 -31.10
CA GLN A 11 2.20 1.78 -30.83
C GLN A 11 3.47 2.58 -30.60
N LYS A 12 3.64 3.71 -31.28
CA LYS A 12 4.80 4.60 -31.11
C LYS A 12 4.67 5.53 -29.90
N ALA A 13 3.50 5.60 -29.28
CA ALA A 13 3.26 6.45 -28.12
C ALA A 13 4.11 6.00 -26.92
N ASP A 14 4.53 6.96 -26.11
CA ASP A 14 5.37 6.74 -24.95
C ASP A 14 4.56 6.09 -23.80
N PHE A 15 4.88 4.85 -23.48
CA PHE A 15 4.27 4.10 -22.36
C PHE A 15 4.68 4.65 -20.99
N LEU A 16 5.93 5.16 -20.85
CA LEU A 16 6.38 5.74 -19.58
C LEU A 16 5.64 7.05 -19.27
N ALA A 17 5.38 7.89 -20.27
CA ALA A 17 4.59 9.10 -20.09
C ALA A 17 3.15 8.76 -19.67
N TYR A 18 2.53 7.73 -20.28
CA TYR A 18 1.22 7.23 -19.88
C TYR A 18 1.24 6.69 -18.44
N PHE A 19 2.22 5.87 -18.08
CA PHE A 19 2.36 5.34 -16.73
C PHE A 19 2.49 6.46 -15.71
N LYS A 20 3.38 7.42 -15.95
CA LYS A 20 3.60 8.58 -15.07
C LYS A 20 2.32 9.42 -14.90
N LYS A 21 1.53 9.58 -15.96
CA LYS A 21 0.21 10.24 -15.88
C LYS A 21 -0.73 9.47 -14.94
N MET A 22 -0.78 8.13 -15.03
CA MET A 22 -1.60 7.30 -14.16
C MET A 22 -1.20 7.41 -12.68
N CYS A 23 0.08 7.58 -12.36
CA CYS A 23 0.55 7.74 -11.00
C CYS A 23 -0.01 8.97 -10.28
N ARG A 24 -0.41 10.04 -11.01
CA ARG A 24 -0.89 11.31 -10.41
C ARG A 24 -2.18 11.15 -9.59
N SER A 25 -3.02 10.18 -9.95
CA SER A 25 -4.30 9.91 -9.29
C SER A 25 -4.28 8.69 -8.38
N LYS A 26 -3.10 8.14 -8.09
CA LYS A 26 -2.91 6.89 -7.35
C LYS A 26 -2.01 7.09 -6.14
N ASP A 27 -1.93 6.07 -5.29
CA ASP A 27 -1.08 6.06 -4.11
C ASP A 27 0.43 6.02 -4.46
N GLN A 28 1.27 6.24 -3.45
CA GLN A 28 2.72 6.27 -3.58
C GLN A 28 3.32 4.96 -4.14
N LYS A 29 2.63 3.83 -3.98
CA LYS A 29 3.09 2.53 -4.51
C LYS A 29 3.20 2.56 -6.02
N TRP A 30 2.29 3.27 -6.73
CA TRP A 30 2.36 3.42 -8.19
C TRP A 30 3.63 4.12 -8.65
N LEU A 31 4.09 5.13 -7.89
CA LEU A 31 5.36 5.81 -8.18
C LEU A 31 6.57 4.89 -8.00
N PHE A 32 6.56 4.03 -6.97
CA PHE A 32 7.62 3.03 -6.80
C PHE A 32 7.63 2.04 -7.95
N VAL A 33 6.47 1.54 -8.39
CA VAL A 33 6.38 0.63 -9.53
C VAL A 33 6.84 1.31 -10.82
N TYR A 34 6.43 2.57 -11.05
CA TYR A 34 6.91 3.37 -12.17
C TYR A 34 8.44 3.50 -12.17
N GLN A 35 9.04 3.83 -11.03
CA GLN A 35 10.50 3.99 -10.93
C GLN A 35 11.24 2.68 -11.18
N HIS A 36 10.74 1.54 -10.66
CA HIS A 36 11.29 0.23 -10.98
C HIS A 36 11.18 -0.11 -12.46
N PHE A 37 10.03 0.18 -13.08
CA PHE A 37 9.84 -0.06 -14.50
C PHE A 37 10.73 0.86 -15.35
N TYR A 38 10.82 2.14 -15.00
CA TYR A 38 11.70 3.12 -15.65
C TYR A 38 13.17 2.66 -15.65
N ASN A 39 13.66 2.20 -14.49
CA ASN A 39 15.02 1.67 -14.35
C ASN A 39 15.23 0.40 -15.19
N PHE A 40 14.24 -0.49 -15.20
CA PHE A 40 14.26 -1.73 -15.97
C PHE A 40 14.35 -1.48 -17.49
N VAL A 41 13.57 -0.56 -18.02
CA VAL A 41 13.57 -0.21 -19.46
C VAL A 41 14.57 0.90 -19.80
N LYS A 42 15.41 1.32 -18.85
CA LYS A 42 16.45 2.34 -19.03
C LYS A 42 15.91 3.68 -19.56
N GLY A 43 14.73 4.06 -19.10
CA GLY A 43 14.11 5.36 -19.39
C GLY A 43 13.39 5.48 -20.73
N GLN A 44 13.22 4.41 -21.50
CA GLN A 44 12.51 4.43 -22.78
C GLN A 44 11.64 3.19 -22.95
N CYS A 45 10.39 3.39 -23.31
CA CYS A 45 9.47 2.30 -23.64
C CYS A 45 8.24 2.87 -24.36
N THR A 46 7.95 2.33 -25.53
CA THR A 46 6.73 2.61 -26.29
C THR A 46 5.66 1.55 -26.04
N PHE A 47 4.41 1.85 -26.39
CA PHE A 47 3.33 0.84 -26.29
C PHE A 47 3.58 -0.37 -27.19
N GLY A 48 4.26 -0.23 -28.31
CA GLY A 48 4.61 -1.34 -29.21
C GLY A 48 5.61 -2.32 -28.60
N GLU A 49 6.42 -1.86 -27.64
CA GLU A 49 7.38 -2.71 -26.93
C GLU A 49 6.73 -3.44 -25.75
N VAL A 50 5.57 -2.99 -25.27
CA VAL A 50 4.85 -3.62 -24.16
C VAL A 50 4.17 -4.90 -24.67
N ASN A 51 4.85 -6.01 -24.49
CA ASN A 51 4.39 -7.36 -24.86
C ASN A 51 4.57 -8.33 -23.70
N VAL A 52 4.11 -9.56 -23.89
CA VAL A 52 4.16 -10.63 -22.86
C VAL A 52 5.60 -10.89 -22.40
N ASP A 53 6.57 -10.92 -23.32
CA ASP A 53 7.99 -11.17 -23.00
C ASP A 53 8.58 -10.06 -22.11
N LEU A 54 8.38 -8.79 -22.46
CA LEU A 54 8.81 -7.65 -21.64
C LEU A 54 8.19 -7.73 -20.23
N CYS A 55 6.92 -8.06 -20.13
CA CYS A 55 6.22 -8.15 -18.85
C CYS A 55 6.75 -9.31 -17.98
N LYS A 56 7.09 -10.47 -18.59
CA LYS A 56 7.74 -11.57 -17.90
C LYS A 56 9.15 -11.20 -17.42
N LYS A 57 9.93 -10.54 -18.25
CA LYS A 57 11.26 -10.02 -17.87
C LYS A 57 11.17 -8.99 -16.74
N PHE A 58 10.16 -8.13 -16.73
CA PHE A 58 9.94 -7.21 -15.63
C PHE A 58 9.56 -7.92 -14.33
N ARG A 59 8.78 -9.02 -14.41
CA ARG A 59 8.51 -9.88 -13.26
C ARG A 59 9.81 -10.44 -12.65
N GLU A 60 10.70 -10.98 -13.46
CA GLU A 60 12.00 -11.51 -13.01
C GLU A 60 12.92 -10.39 -12.47
N TYR A 61 12.90 -9.22 -13.09
CA TYR A 61 13.58 -8.04 -12.55
C TYR A 61 13.10 -7.71 -11.14
N LEU A 62 11.78 -7.70 -10.88
CA LEU A 62 11.23 -7.37 -9.55
C LEU A 62 11.61 -8.41 -8.49
N LEU A 63 11.72 -9.69 -8.85
CA LEU A 63 12.16 -10.74 -7.92
C LEU A 63 13.60 -10.55 -7.43
N ASN A 64 14.44 -9.85 -8.21
CA ASN A 64 15.85 -9.58 -7.93
C ASN A 64 16.13 -8.09 -7.64
N ALA A 65 15.12 -7.24 -7.62
CA ALA A 65 15.29 -5.81 -7.48
C ALA A 65 15.69 -5.41 -6.06
N LYS A 66 16.40 -4.29 -5.98
CA LYS A 66 16.76 -3.65 -4.71
C LYS A 66 15.80 -2.51 -4.38
N GLN A 67 15.72 -2.16 -3.10
CA GLN A 67 14.89 -1.05 -2.65
C GLN A 67 15.41 0.28 -3.24
N LEU A 68 14.49 1.14 -3.68
CA LEU A 68 14.86 2.42 -4.30
C LEU A 68 15.57 3.37 -3.34
N LYS A 69 15.20 3.35 -2.05
CA LYS A 69 15.81 4.20 -1.02
C LYS A 69 17.05 3.57 -0.36
N HIS A 70 17.14 2.23 -0.36
CA HIS A 70 18.20 1.46 0.28
C HIS A 70 18.75 0.45 -0.71
N SER A 71 19.64 0.91 -1.59
CA SER A 71 20.17 0.13 -2.73
C SER A 71 20.91 -1.17 -2.33
N ASN A 72 21.28 -1.33 -1.07
CA ASN A 72 21.93 -2.55 -0.57
C ASN A 72 20.93 -3.63 -0.11
N ARG A 73 19.63 -3.30 0.02
CA ARG A 73 18.62 -4.26 0.49
C ARG A 73 17.72 -4.71 -0.67
N PRO A 74 17.50 -6.02 -0.84
CA PRO A 74 16.50 -6.50 -1.79
C PRO A 74 15.10 -6.05 -1.38
N ILE A 75 14.18 -5.96 -2.32
CA ILE A 75 12.76 -5.85 -1.99
C ILE A 75 12.26 -7.21 -1.49
N SER A 76 11.31 -7.21 -0.56
CA SER A 76 10.68 -8.46 -0.11
C SER A 76 9.83 -9.09 -1.22
N LEU A 77 9.64 -10.41 -1.17
CA LEU A 77 8.75 -11.12 -2.11
C LEU A 77 7.34 -10.52 -2.12
N ASN A 78 6.82 -10.15 -0.95
CA ASN A 78 5.50 -9.52 -0.82
C ASN A 78 5.45 -8.12 -1.47
N SER A 79 6.57 -7.36 -1.40
CA SER A 79 6.68 -6.09 -2.12
C SER A 79 6.73 -6.31 -3.64
N ALA A 80 7.52 -7.29 -4.11
CA ALA A 80 7.58 -7.65 -5.52
C ALA A 80 6.21 -8.09 -6.06
N SER A 81 5.49 -8.94 -5.31
CA SER A 81 4.12 -9.37 -5.61
C SER A 81 3.18 -8.15 -5.72
N GLY A 82 3.20 -7.26 -4.74
CA GLY A 82 2.38 -6.05 -4.73
C GLY A 82 2.70 -5.09 -5.88
N TYR A 83 3.99 -4.93 -6.23
CA TYR A 83 4.44 -4.09 -7.34
C TYR A 83 4.03 -4.67 -8.68
N TYR A 84 4.24 -5.98 -8.88
CA TYR A 84 3.82 -6.64 -10.11
C TYR A 84 2.30 -6.65 -10.28
N SER A 85 1.54 -6.84 -9.21
CA SER A 85 0.07 -6.73 -9.22
C SER A 85 -0.38 -5.33 -9.65
N THR A 86 0.29 -4.27 -9.15
CA THR A 86 0.01 -2.89 -9.56
C THR A 86 0.32 -2.66 -11.04
N PHE A 87 1.45 -3.18 -11.54
CA PHE A 87 1.81 -3.12 -12.95
C PHE A 87 0.79 -3.84 -13.85
N ARG A 88 0.35 -5.05 -13.45
CA ARG A 88 -0.72 -5.76 -14.14
C ARG A 88 -2.04 -4.98 -14.15
N GLY A 89 -2.33 -4.25 -13.06
CA GLY A 89 -3.45 -3.31 -13.00
C GLY A 89 -3.34 -2.18 -14.03
N LEU A 90 -2.15 -1.61 -14.22
CA LEU A 90 -1.89 -0.62 -15.27
C LEU A 90 -2.14 -1.19 -16.67
N LEU A 91 -1.64 -2.40 -16.96
CA LEU A 91 -1.86 -3.06 -18.25
C LEU A 91 -3.35 -3.29 -18.53
N LYS A 92 -4.12 -3.68 -17.49
CA LYS A 92 -5.58 -3.83 -17.59
C LYS A 92 -6.28 -2.51 -17.94
N ILE A 93 -5.84 -1.40 -17.33
CA ILE A 93 -6.36 -0.06 -17.65
C ILE A 93 -6.00 0.31 -19.09
N ALA A 94 -4.74 0.13 -19.49
CA ALA A 94 -4.27 0.43 -20.84
C ALA A 94 -5.00 -0.38 -21.92
N TYR A 95 -5.31 -1.65 -21.64
CA TYR A 95 -6.13 -2.47 -22.54
C TYR A 95 -7.57 -1.96 -22.63
N ARG A 96 -8.23 -1.68 -21.50
CA ARG A 96 -9.57 -1.10 -21.44
C ARG A 96 -9.67 0.22 -22.20
N ASP A 97 -8.63 1.05 -22.09
CA ASP A 97 -8.53 2.36 -22.74
C ASP A 97 -8.06 2.25 -24.20
N LYS A 98 -7.97 1.02 -24.74
CA LYS A 98 -7.60 0.70 -26.14
C LYS A 98 -6.21 1.19 -26.56
N TRP A 99 -5.27 1.24 -25.62
CA TRP A 99 -3.84 1.48 -25.89
C TRP A 99 -3.11 0.17 -26.24
N LEU A 100 -3.54 -0.95 -25.63
CA LEU A 100 -3.04 -2.29 -25.95
C LEU A 100 -4.06 -3.03 -26.82
N ARG A 101 -3.57 -3.84 -27.77
CA ARG A 101 -4.40 -4.60 -28.70
C ARG A 101 -5.07 -5.81 -28.05
N GLU A 102 -4.36 -6.42 -27.09
CA GLU A 102 -4.79 -7.62 -26.40
C GLU A 102 -4.63 -7.46 -24.88
N ASN A 103 -5.34 -8.30 -24.13
CA ASN A 103 -5.19 -8.35 -22.68
C ASN A 103 -3.95 -9.17 -22.31
N ILE A 104 -2.79 -8.53 -22.28
CA ILE A 104 -1.50 -9.16 -21.93
C ILE A 104 -1.59 -9.97 -20.63
N ASN A 105 -2.45 -9.54 -19.68
CA ASN A 105 -2.58 -10.20 -18.37
C ASN A 105 -3.04 -11.67 -18.46
N ASP A 106 -3.67 -12.07 -19.53
CA ASP A 106 -4.15 -13.46 -19.72
C ASP A 106 -2.98 -14.45 -19.89
N TYR A 107 -1.80 -13.93 -20.21
CA TYR A 107 -0.56 -14.70 -20.44
C TYR A 107 0.49 -14.51 -19.32
N LEU A 108 0.13 -13.80 -18.24
CA LEU A 108 1.06 -13.44 -17.16
C LEU A 108 0.73 -14.15 -15.85
N ASP A 109 1.69 -14.90 -15.33
CA ASP A 109 1.61 -15.46 -14.00
C ASP A 109 1.78 -14.38 -12.92
N LYS A 110 1.12 -14.56 -11.78
CA LYS A 110 1.31 -13.72 -10.61
C LYS A 110 2.66 -14.01 -9.96
N ILE A 111 3.13 -13.10 -9.14
CA ILE A 111 4.13 -13.40 -8.11
C ILE A 111 3.31 -13.77 -6.86
N GLU A 112 3.40 -15.02 -6.43
CA GLU A 112 2.70 -15.47 -5.23
C GLU A 112 3.35 -14.83 -4.00
N PRO A 113 2.56 -14.22 -3.10
CA PRO A 113 3.09 -13.66 -1.87
C PRO A 113 3.50 -14.80 -0.92
N GLN A 114 4.46 -14.51 -0.05
CA GLN A 114 4.86 -15.40 1.00
C GLN A 114 4.08 -15.08 2.28
N ASP A 115 3.57 -16.10 2.94
CA ASP A 115 3.02 -15.93 4.28
C ASP A 115 4.15 -15.59 5.26
N VAL A 116 3.97 -14.46 5.94
CA VAL A 116 4.90 -13.98 6.96
C VAL A 116 4.22 -14.11 8.32
N LYS A 117 4.87 -14.82 9.24
CA LYS A 117 4.45 -14.84 10.64
C LYS A 117 4.43 -13.39 11.15
N LYS A 118 3.27 -12.95 11.62
CA LYS A 118 3.14 -11.63 12.22
C LYS A 118 3.68 -11.70 13.66
N GLU A 119 4.62 -10.82 13.97
CA GLU A 119 5.05 -10.59 15.33
C GLU A 119 3.96 -9.79 16.09
N TYR A 120 3.74 -10.13 17.34
CA TYR A 120 2.82 -9.44 18.24
C TYR A 120 3.43 -9.40 19.64
N LEU A 121 3.06 -8.41 20.42
CA LEU A 121 3.47 -8.32 21.81
C LEU A 121 2.57 -9.22 22.67
N THR A 122 3.19 -10.00 23.53
CA THR A 122 2.48 -10.73 24.59
C THR A 122 2.02 -9.76 25.67
N LEU A 123 1.09 -10.19 26.52
CA LEU A 123 0.62 -9.35 27.64
C LEU A 123 1.75 -8.93 28.57
N ASP A 124 2.72 -9.82 28.82
CA ASP A 124 3.84 -9.51 29.69
C ASP A 124 4.80 -8.50 29.06
N GLU A 125 5.00 -8.56 27.75
CA GLU A 125 5.77 -7.55 27.02
C GLU A 125 5.05 -6.18 26.99
N VAL A 126 3.72 -6.16 26.91
CA VAL A 126 2.95 -4.91 27.06
C VAL A 126 3.08 -4.33 28.47
N LYS A 127 3.07 -5.17 29.51
CA LYS A 127 3.31 -4.74 30.90
C LYS A 127 4.73 -4.19 31.07
N GLN A 128 5.74 -4.82 30.47
CA GLN A 128 7.12 -4.32 30.46
C GLN A 128 7.21 -2.97 29.75
N LEU A 129 6.54 -2.83 28.60
CA LEU A 129 6.46 -1.55 27.89
C LEU A 129 5.85 -0.46 28.79
N ALA A 130 4.78 -0.80 29.53
CA ALA A 130 4.14 0.13 30.45
C ALA A 130 5.07 0.53 31.62
N ALA A 131 5.90 -0.36 32.13
CA ALA A 131 6.86 -0.11 33.20
C ALA A 131 8.12 0.63 32.72
N THR A 132 8.49 0.55 31.43
CA THR A 132 9.72 1.12 30.90
C THR A 132 9.63 2.66 30.82
N PRO A 133 10.61 3.41 31.35
CA PRO A 133 10.69 4.86 31.19
C PRO A 133 10.74 5.26 29.70
N CYS A 134 10.11 6.38 29.37
CA CYS A 134 10.11 6.92 28.01
C CYS A 134 10.22 8.47 28.07
N ASP A 135 11.17 9.02 27.34
CA ASP A 135 11.40 10.47 27.30
C ASP A 135 10.27 11.23 26.57
N ILE A 136 9.42 10.49 25.84
CA ILE A 136 8.27 11.06 25.13
C ILE A 136 6.98 10.39 25.68
N PRO A 137 6.38 10.97 26.75
CA PRO A 137 5.21 10.37 27.41
C PRO A 137 4.03 10.10 26.46
N VAL A 138 3.76 11.03 25.54
CA VAL A 138 2.67 10.88 24.54
C VAL A 138 2.89 9.68 23.62
N LEU A 139 4.14 9.40 23.22
CA LEU A 139 4.46 8.24 22.40
C LEU A 139 4.17 6.93 23.16
N LYS A 140 4.53 6.86 24.43
CA LYS A 140 4.25 5.72 25.31
C LYS A 140 2.74 5.50 25.48
N ALA A 141 2.01 6.58 25.81
CA ALA A 141 0.55 6.53 25.98
C ALA A 141 -0.14 6.07 24.70
N ALA A 142 0.20 6.65 23.55
CA ALA A 142 -0.35 6.25 22.24
C ALA A 142 -0.03 4.79 21.88
N SER A 143 1.18 4.30 22.21
CA SER A 143 1.58 2.92 21.97
C SER A 143 0.77 1.94 22.82
N LEU A 144 0.59 2.22 24.13
CA LEU A 144 -0.23 1.40 25.03
C LEU A 144 -1.70 1.46 24.60
N PHE A 145 -2.21 2.63 24.25
CA PHE A 145 -3.56 2.81 23.72
C PHE A 145 -3.78 1.98 22.45
N ALA A 146 -2.81 1.96 21.54
CA ALA A 146 -2.86 1.11 20.33
C ALA A 146 -2.92 -0.38 20.69
N CYS A 147 -2.15 -0.83 21.69
CA CYS A 147 -2.18 -2.22 22.16
C CYS A 147 -3.54 -2.60 22.75
N MET A 148 -4.20 -1.69 23.48
CA MET A 148 -5.47 -1.93 24.15
C MET A 148 -6.67 -1.84 23.21
N THR A 149 -6.61 -1.00 22.18
CA THR A 149 -7.75 -0.73 21.29
C THR A 149 -7.65 -1.41 19.93
N GLY A 150 -6.45 -1.81 19.51
CA GLY A 150 -6.19 -2.33 18.15
C GLY A 150 -6.35 -1.30 17.03
N LEU A 151 -6.47 -0.01 17.36
CA LEU A 151 -6.57 1.07 16.38
C LEU A 151 -5.27 1.23 15.59
N ARG A 152 -5.41 1.63 14.33
CA ARG A 152 -4.25 1.99 13.52
C ARG A 152 -3.69 3.34 13.94
N ILE A 153 -2.38 3.53 13.76
CA ILE A 153 -1.73 4.82 14.08
C ILE A 153 -2.42 6.00 13.39
N SER A 154 -2.91 5.84 12.16
CA SER A 154 -3.66 6.89 11.44
C SER A 154 -4.96 7.27 12.14
N ASP A 155 -5.63 6.31 12.77
CA ASP A 155 -6.88 6.54 13.48
C ASP A 155 -6.60 7.22 14.83
N ILE A 156 -5.55 6.78 15.54
CA ILE A 156 -5.11 7.38 16.81
C ILE A 156 -4.67 8.84 16.63
N LEU A 157 -3.91 9.16 15.56
CA LEU A 157 -3.45 10.52 15.28
C LEU A 157 -4.57 11.51 14.95
N ASN A 158 -5.73 11.02 14.55
CA ASN A 158 -6.90 11.85 14.25
C ASN A 158 -7.99 11.77 15.32
N LEU A 159 -7.72 11.09 16.44
CA LEU A 159 -8.69 10.93 17.53
C LEU A 159 -8.96 12.29 18.20
N GLN A 160 -10.22 12.60 18.44
CA GLN A 160 -10.71 13.81 19.11
C GLN A 160 -11.55 13.45 20.33
N TRP A 161 -11.69 14.37 21.26
CA TRP A 161 -12.49 14.15 22.45
C TRP A 161 -13.96 13.89 22.16
N GLU A 162 -14.49 14.43 21.08
CA GLU A 162 -15.85 14.17 20.61
C GLU A 162 -16.10 12.74 20.13
N ASP A 163 -15.03 11.98 19.84
CA ASP A 163 -15.13 10.57 19.47
C ASP A 163 -15.41 9.68 20.68
N PHE A 164 -15.17 10.16 21.90
CA PHE A 164 -15.44 9.43 23.13
C PHE A 164 -16.91 9.58 23.52
N ALA A 165 -17.53 8.47 23.88
CA ALA A 165 -18.90 8.42 24.33
C ALA A 165 -19.07 7.43 25.47
N ILE A 166 -20.11 7.62 26.26
CA ILE A 166 -20.55 6.67 27.26
C ILE A 166 -21.59 5.76 26.61
N ALA A 167 -21.37 4.47 26.69
CA ALA A 167 -22.31 3.46 26.21
C ALA A 167 -23.50 3.29 27.17
N PRO A 168 -24.62 2.68 26.75
CA PRO A 168 -25.81 2.48 27.62
C PRO A 168 -25.53 1.69 28.92
N ASP A 169 -24.50 0.86 28.91
CA ASP A 169 -24.03 0.08 30.09
C ASP A 169 -23.05 0.89 30.97
N GLN A 170 -22.95 2.21 30.76
CA GLN A 170 -22.04 3.13 31.42
C GLN A 170 -20.54 2.87 31.14
N GLY A 171 -20.20 1.99 30.19
CA GLY A 171 -18.84 1.78 29.71
C GLY A 171 -18.38 2.88 28.76
N TYR A 172 -17.07 3.04 28.62
CA TYR A 172 -16.49 3.96 27.61
C TYR A 172 -16.50 3.33 26.23
N CYS A 173 -16.78 4.11 25.21
CA CYS A 173 -16.67 3.68 23.83
C CYS A 173 -16.13 4.81 22.93
N LEU A 174 -15.51 4.41 21.83
CA LEU A 174 -15.10 5.29 20.75
C LEU A 174 -16.06 5.15 19.57
N ARG A 175 -16.53 6.27 19.04
CA ARG A 175 -17.30 6.35 17.79
C ARG A 175 -16.46 7.07 16.76
N ILE A 176 -15.79 6.29 15.92
CA ILE A 176 -14.82 6.80 14.95
C ILE A 176 -15.17 6.41 13.53
N ARG A 177 -14.74 7.21 12.58
CA ARG A 177 -14.70 6.85 11.17
C ARG A 177 -13.26 6.50 10.79
N THR A 178 -13.01 5.21 10.52
CA THR A 178 -11.65 4.73 10.24
C THR A 178 -11.08 5.34 8.97
N GLN A 179 -9.85 5.83 9.03
CA GLN A 179 -9.21 6.56 7.92
C GLN A 179 -9.02 5.70 6.67
N LYS A 180 -8.67 4.42 6.83
CA LYS A 180 -8.36 3.53 5.70
C LYS A 180 -9.60 3.06 4.94
N THR A 181 -10.66 2.70 5.64
CA THR A 181 -11.86 2.09 5.03
C THR A 181 -13.05 3.04 4.97
N GLN A 182 -12.94 4.21 5.61
CA GLN A 182 -14.03 5.19 5.74
C GLN A 182 -15.31 4.59 6.35
N THR A 183 -15.13 3.57 7.21
CA THR A 183 -16.22 2.85 7.86
C THR A 183 -16.42 3.41 9.27
N GLU A 184 -17.65 3.65 9.65
CA GLU A 184 -18.01 3.97 11.02
C GLU A 184 -17.85 2.74 11.91
N ALA A 185 -17.26 2.92 13.08
CA ALA A 185 -17.03 1.88 14.06
C ALA A 185 -17.30 2.42 15.46
N THR A 186 -18.02 1.62 16.26
CA THR A 186 -18.14 1.84 17.69
C THR A 186 -17.31 0.77 18.39
N LEU A 187 -16.29 1.20 19.13
CA LEU A 187 -15.33 0.32 19.80
C LEU A 187 -15.46 0.53 21.32
N PRO A 188 -15.83 -0.48 22.11
CA PRO A 188 -15.74 -0.39 23.55
C PRO A 188 -14.27 -0.30 23.97
N ILE A 189 -13.97 0.55 24.95
CA ILE A 189 -12.63 0.72 25.50
C ILE A 189 -12.68 0.58 27.03
N SER A 190 -11.58 0.12 27.61
CA SER A 190 -11.45 0.08 29.05
C SER A 190 -11.22 1.47 29.64
N TYR A 191 -11.46 1.60 30.96
CA TYR A 191 -11.17 2.82 31.69
C TYR A 191 -9.68 3.21 31.60
N GLU A 192 -8.80 2.22 31.70
CA GLU A 192 -7.35 2.45 31.60
C GLU A 192 -6.96 2.98 30.21
N ALA A 193 -7.61 2.49 29.15
CA ALA A 193 -7.38 3.02 27.81
C ALA A 193 -7.86 4.48 27.68
N TYR A 194 -9.00 4.81 28.31
CA TYR A 194 -9.50 6.18 28.37
C TYR A 194 -8.53 7.10 29.10
N GLU A 195 -8.00 6.70 30.27
CA GLU A 195 -7.03 7.48 31.04
C GLU A 195 -5.71 7.77 30.29
N LEU A 196 -5.28 6.87 29.39
CA LEU A 196 -4.09 7.09 28.56
C LEU A 196 -4.22 8.29 27.60
N CYS A 197 -5.44 8.71 27.30
CA CYS A 197 -5.67 9.89 26.45
C CYS A 197 -5.47 11.23 27.18
N GLY A 198 -5.35 11.20 28.52
CA GLY A 198 -5.24 12.37 29.38
C GLY A 198 -6.61 12.96 29.72
N THR A 199 -6.67 13.68 30.81
CA THR A 199 -7.84 14.45 31.26
C THR A 199 -7.60 15.93 31.06
#